data_1c21bcd4243032c5ab2345e8450ce7df
#
_entry.id   1c21bcd4243032c5ab2345e8450ce7df
#
_cell.length_a   1.000
_cell.length_b   1.000
_cell.length_c   1.000
_cell.angle_alpha   90.00
_cell.angle_beta   90.00
_cell.angle_gamma   90.00
#
_symmetry.space_group_name_H-M   'P 1'
#
loop_
_entity.id
_entity.type
_entity.pdbx_description
1 polymer ?
#
loop_
_entity_poly.entity_id
_entity_poly.type
_entity_poly.pdbx_seq_one_letter_code
_entity_poly.pdbx_strand_id
1 'polypeptide(L)'
;MPLTDAELQSLTDEYGLSPRRVPVNAGDVILWRSDLIHAAAPPLSPRHTFRAVSYTCMLPAALTPAKVVERKAEAYKHGHTTDHLPAREYWHTSKGDEMEWKPYFGDGVAPELTKRQAELYGLVPYGED
;
A
#
# COMPACT_ATOMS: atom_id res chain seq x y z
N MET A 1 -5.67 9.33 -9.70
CA MET A 1 -5.85 10.75 -10.09
C MET A 1 -6.73 11.39 -9.04
N PRO A 2 -6.36 12.53 -8.46
CA PRO A 2 -7.23 13.21 -7.49
C PRO A 2 -8.48 13.71 -8.19
N LEU A 3 -9.60 13.74 -7.46
CA LEU A 3 -10.84 14.36 -7.93
C LEU A 3 -10.70 15.88 -7.91
N THR A 4 -11.28 16.51 -8.89
CA THR A 4 -11.44 17.97 -8.94
C THR A 4 -12.59 18.42 -8.03
N ASP A 5 -12.62 19.70 -7.68
CA ASP A 5 -13.73 20.25 -6.87
C ASP A 5 -15.09 20.11 -7.59
N ALA A 6 -15.11 20.20 -8.93
CA ALA A 6 -16.32 20.00 -9.72
C ALA A 6 -16.82 18.54 -9.65
N GLU A 7 -15.94 17.57 -9.70
CA GLU A 7 -16.30 16.13 -9.54
C GLU A 7 -16.79 15.84 -8.12
N LEU A 8 -16.17 16.43 -7.10
CA LEU A 8 -16.64 16.32 -5.72
C LEU A 8 -18.03 16.94 -5.54
N GLN A 9 -18.27 18.10 -6.15
CA GLN A 9 -19.58 18.74 -6.11
C GLN A 9 -20.63 17.88 -6.82
N SER A 10 -20.33 17.33 -7.99
CA SER A 10 -21.23 16.43 -8.72
C SER A 10 -21.61 15.19 -7.87
N LEU A 11 -20.64 14.59 -7.18
CA LEU A 11 -20.90 13.46 -6.28
C LEU A 11 -21.84 13.85 -5.13
N THR A 12 -21.69 15.07 -4.61
CA THR A 12 -22.58 15.59 -3.56
C THR A 12 -23.98 15.81 -4.07
N ASP A 13 -24.14 16.45 -5.23
CA ASP A 13 -25.43 16.83 -5.79
C ASP A 13 -26.22 15.61 -6.31
N GLU A 14 -25.54 14.65 -6.93
CA GLU A 14 -26.18 13.49 -7.55
C GLU A 14 -26.41 12.33 -6.55
N TYR A 15 -25.46 12.09 -5.62
CA TYR A 15 -25.51 10.92 -4.73
C TYR A 15 -25.61 11.29 -3.24
N GLY A 16 -25.69 12.57 -2.90
CA GLY A 16 -25.71 13.01 -1.50
C GLY A 16 -24.43 12.70 -0.71
N LEU A 17 -23.32 12.45 -1.40
CA LEU A 17 -22.04 12.09 -0.76
C LEU A 17 -21.36 13.35 -0.26
N SER A 18 -20.80 13.28 0.94
CA SER A 18 -19.99 14.36 1.49
C SER A 18 -18.71 13.82 2.13
N PRO A 19 -17.57 14.52 1.98
CA PRO A 19 -16.34 14.12 2.63
C PRO A 19 -16.50 14.08 4.15
N ARG A 20 -16.04 12.98 4.76
CA ARG A 20 -16.02 12.82 6.22
C ARG A 20 -14.62 12.60 6.71
N ARG A 21 -14.25 13.27 7.78
CA ARG A 21 -13.00 12.98 8.49
C ARG A 21 -13.21 11.79 9.41
N VAL A 22 -12.25 10.89 9.38
CA VAL A 22 -12.16 9.76 10.33
C VAL A 22 -11.04 10.08 11.31
N PRO A 23 -11.36 10.53 12.55
CA PRO A 23 -10.34 10.75 13.57
C PRO A 23 -9.79 9.40 14.05
N VAL A 24 -8.49 9.33 14.25
CA VAL A 24 -7.80 8.12 14.73
C VAL A 24 -6.70 8.50 15.71
N ASN A 25 -6.43 7.61 16.66
CA ASN A 25 -5.35 7.72 17.63
C ASN A 25 -4.14 6.88 17.19
N ALA A 26 -3.03 7.07 17.88
CA ALA A 26 -1.88 6.18 17.71
C ALA A 26 -2.25 4.74 18.11
N GLY A 27 -1.96 3.79 17.25
CA GLY A 27 -2.32 2.38 17.41
C GLY A 27 -3.66 1.95 16.81
N ASP A 28 -4.47 2.89 16.33
CA ASP A 28 -5.71 2.56 15.64
C ASP A 28 -5.41 1.98 14.24
N VAL A 29 -6.31 1.10 13.78
CA VAL A 29 -6.30 0.53 12.44
C VAL A 29 -7.54 0.99 11.69
N ILE A 30 -7.35 1.51 10.48
CA ILE A 30 -8.43 1.86 9.57
C ILE A 30 -8.50 0.80 8.48
N LEU A 31 -9.66 0.21 8.28
CA LEU A 31 -9.95 -0.72 7.19
C LEU A 31 -10.92 -0.07 6.22
N TRP A 32 -10.60 -0.07 4.94
CA TRP A 32 -11.51 0.38 3.89
C TRP A 32 -11.40 -0.49 2.65
N ARG A 33 -12.44 -0.48 1.85
CA ARG A 33 -12.43 -1.12 0.52
C ARG A 33 -11.61 -0.27 -0.44
N SER A 34 -10.90 -0.90 -1.35
CA SER A 34 -10.03 -0.23 -2.32
C SER A 34 -10.78 0.67 -3.32
N ASP A 35 -12.09 0.47 -3.48
CA ASP A 35 -12.97 1.27 -4.31
C ASP A 35 -13.55 2.51 -3.58
N LEU A 36 -13.27 2.68 -2.29
CA LEU A 36 -13.68 3.86 -1.54
C LEU A 36 -12.85 5.08 -1.96
N ILE A 37 -13.53 6.15 -2.34
CA ILE A 37 -12.88 7.45 -2.59
C ILE A 37 -12.33 7.96 -1.26
N HIS A 38 -11.03 8.16 -1.19
CA HIS A 38 -10.34 8.57 0.04
C HIS A 38 -9.14 9.47 -0.26
N ALA A 39 -8.78 10.28 0.72
CA ALA A 39 -7.59 11.12 0.65
C ALA A 39 -6.99 11.33 2.06
N ALA A 40 -5.70 11.62 2.10
CA ALA A 40 -5.07 12.11 3.30
C ALA A 40 -5.50 13.57 3.55
N ALA A 41 -6.11 13.82 4.71
CA ALA A 41 -6.52 15.16 5.08
C ALA A 41 -5.37 15.88 5.83
N PRO A 42 -5.20 17.20 5.61
CA PRO A 42 -4.25 18.00 6.40
C PRO A 42 -4.66 18.02 7.87
N PRO A 43 -3.73 18.29 8.80
CA PRO A 43 -4.07 18.43 10.21
C PRO A 43 -5.03 19.61 10.43
N LEU A 44 -5.92 19.48 11.42
CA LEU A 44 -6.87 20.54 11.80
C LEU A 44 -6.21 21.71 12.56
N SER A 45 -5.08 21.46 13.16
CA SER A 45 -4.30 22.44 13.90
C SER A 45 -2.81 22.22 13.69
N PRO A 46 -1.97 23.23 13.93
CA PRO A 46 -0.52 23.03 13.95
C PRO A 46 -0.17 21.88 14.91
N ARG A 47 0.53 20.87 14.41
CA ARG A 47 0.98 19.73 15.21
C ARG A 47 2.48 19.82 15.39
N HIS A 48 2.91 19.65 16.62
CA HIS A 48 4.34 19.49 16.96
C HIS A 48 4.79 18.02 16.91
N THR A 49 3.82 17.08 16.67
CA THR A 49 4.08 15.65 16.66
C THR A 49 4.03 15.10 15.24
N PHE A 50 5.01 14.28 14.91
CA PHE A 50 5.04 13.55 13.65
C PHE A 50 3.93 12.52 13.58
N ARG A 51 3.29 12.38 12.40
CA ARG A 51 2.32 11.32 12.10
C ARG A 51 2.96 10.30 11.18
N ALA A 52 3.09 9.06 11.64
CA ALA A 52 3.49 7.93 10.84
C ALA A 52 2.27 7.05 10.53
N VAL A 53 2.14 6.60 9.29
CA VAL A 53 1.09 5.69 8.83
C VAL A 53 1.71 4.62 7.95
N SER A 54 1.36 3.36 8.20
CA SER A 54 1.70 2.25 7.32
C SER A 54 0.46 1.87 6.50
N TYR A 55 0.63 1.73 5.19
CA TYR A 55 -0.42 1.27 4.29
C TYR A 55 -0.16 -0.18 3.92
N THR A 56 -1.16 -1.03 4.14
CA THR A 56 -1.08 -2.44 3.79
C THR A 56 -2.29 -2.81 2.94
N CYS A 57 -2.04 -3.27 1.71
CA CYS A 57 -3.09 -3.75 0.82
C CYS A 57 -3.10 -5.28 0.81
N MET A 58 -4.29 -5.85 0.87
CA MET A 58 -4.53 -7.29 0.80
C MET A 58 -5.35 -7.63 -0.42
N LEU A 59 -4.98 -8.71 -1.10
CA LEU A 59 -5.70 -9.26 -2.23
C LEU A 59 -5.73 -10.79 -2.06
N PRO A 60 -6.81 -11.49 -2.46
CA PRO A 60 -6.79 -12.95 -2.52
C PRO A 60 -5.61 -13.44 -3.37
N ALA A 61 -4.82 -14.38 -2.84
CA ALA A 61 -3.60 -14.87 -3.49
C ALA A 61 -3.85 -15.38 -4.93
N ALA A 62 -5.01 -16.02 -5.15
CA ALA A 62 -5.43 -16.52 -6.46
C ALA A 62 -5.58 -15.43 -7.54
N LEU A 63 -5.69 -14.16 -7.14
CA LEU A 63 -5.80 -13.03 -8.06
C LEU A 63 -4.45 -12.38 -8.38
N THR A 64 -3.37 -12.84 -7.76
CA THR A 64 -2.03 -12.31 -8.00
C THR A 64 -1.36 -13.11 -9.12
N PRO A 65 -0.96 -12.47 -10.25
CA PRO A 65 -0.27 -13.16 -11.32
C PRO A 65 1.06 -13.78 -10.85
N ALA A 66 1.39 -14.98 -11.31
CA ALA A 66 2.63 -15.68 -10.92
C ALA A 66 3.89 -14.81 -11.10
N LYS A 67 3.99 -14.08 -12.21
CA LYS A 67 5.09 -13.16 -12.48
C LYS A 67 5.25 -12.05 -11.41
N VAL A 68 4.15 -11.61 -10.80
CA VAL A 68 4.19 -10.63 -9.72
C VAL A 68 4.74 -11.27 -8.44
N VAL A 69 4.34 -12.52 -8.17
CA VAL A 69 4.87 -13.30 -7.02
C VAL A 69 6.37 -13.51 -7.16
N GLU A 70 6.84 -13.94 -8.33
CA GLU A 70 8.27 -14.12 -8.61
C GLU A 70 9.06 -12.83 -8.39
N ARG A 71 8.56 -11.70 -8.90
CA ARG A 71 9.20 -10.39 -8.70
C ARG A 71 9.23 -9.94 -7.25
N LYS A 72 8.17 -10.21 -6.50
CA LYS A 72 8.15 -9.92 -5.05
C LYS A 72 9.19 -10.76 -4.30
N ALA A 73 9.31 -12.04 -4.65
CA ALA A 73 10.32 -12.90 -4.06
C ALA A 73 11.74 -12.38 -4.35
N GLU A 74 11.99 -11.92 -5.57
CA GLU A 74 13.26 -11.32 -5.92
C GLU A 74 13.53 -10.00 -5.19
N ALA A 75 12.53 -9.12 -5.12
CA ALA A 75 12.64 -7.87 -4.36
C ALA A 75 12.93 -8.15 -2.88
N TYR A 76 12.28 -9.14 -2.29
CA TYR A 76 12.53 -9.53 -0.90
C TYR A 76 13.97 -9.99 -0.68
N LYS A 77 14.52 -10.86 -1.54
CA LYS A 77 15.92 -11.33 -1.44
C LYS A 77 16.94 -10.19 -1.40
N HIS A 78 16.65 -9.13 -2.14
CA HIS A 78 17.54 -7.96 -2.24
C HIS A 78 17.20 -6.84 -1.26
N GLY A 79 16.27 -7.06 -0.33
CA GLY A 79 15.85 -6.06 0.65
C GLY A 79 15.16 -4.85 0.02
N HIS A 80 14.56 -5.02 -1.15
CA HIS A 80 13.84 -3.94 -1.85
C HIS A 80 12.39 -3.87 -1.43
N THR A 81 11.83 -2.66 -1.44
CA THR A 81 10.38 -2.47 -1.28
C THR A 81 9.67 -2.58 -2.62
N THR A 82 8.41 -2.96 -2.55
CA THR A 82 7.53 -3.03 -3.71
C THR A 82 6.38 -2.02 -3.57
N ASP A 83 5.58 -1.86 -4.62
CA ASP A 83 4.33 -1.10 -4.54
C ASP A 83 3.40 -1.74 -3.48
N HIS A 84 2.58 -0.93 -2.84
CA HIS A 84 1.58 -1.39 -1.87
C HIS A 84 0.40 -2.12 -2.51
N LEU A 85 0.30 -2.17 -3.84
CA LEU A 85 -0.75 -2.89 -4.56
C LEU A 85 -0.32 -4.35 -4.86
N PRO A 86 -0.95 -5.36 -4.26
CA PRO A 86 -0.45 -6.74 -4.27
C PRO A 86 -0.32 -7.38 -5.65
N ALA A 87 -1.18 -7.00 -6.61
CA ALA A 87 -1.22 -7.58 -7.95
C ALA A 87 -0.59 -6.73 -9.04
N ARG A 88 0.04 -5.60 -8.69
CA ARG A 88 0.58 -4.68 -9.67
C ARG A 88 1.98 -5.08 -10.10
N GLU A 89 2.21 -5.12 -11.42
CA GLU A 89 3.53 -5.33 -12.00
C GLU A 89 4.44 -4.10 -11.91
N TYR A 90 3.88 -2.93 -11.63
CA TYR A 90 4.62 -1.69 -11.63
C TYR A 90 5.36 -1.50 -10.30
N TRP A 91 6.64 -1.60 -10.40
CA TRP A 91 7.60 -1.02 -9.48
C TRP A 91 7.66 0.46 -9.83
N HIS A 92 7.71 1.35 -8.88
CA HIS A 92 7.87 2.77 -9.16
C HIS A 92 9.15 3.02 -9.95
N THR A 93 9.06 2.91 -11.25
CA THR A 93 10.03 3.52 -12.14
C THR A 93 9.57 4.94 -12.36
N SER A 94 10.22 5.89 -11.73
CA SER A 94 10.12 7.26 -12.16
C SER A 94 10.71 7.34 -13.57
N LYS A 95 9.82 7.37 -14.57
CA LYS A 95 10.12 7.74 -15.96
C LYS A 95 11.36 7.09 -16.57
N GLY A 96 11.30 5.80 -16.90
CA GLY A 96 12.17 5.23 -17.93
C GLY A 96 13.64 5.00 -17.57
N ASP A 97 14.06 5.39 -16.40
CA ASP A 97 15.39 5.05 -15.89
C ASP A 97 15.33 3.66 -15.26
N GLU A 98 16.27 2.80 -15.60
CA GLU A 98 16.53 1.58 -14.86
C GLU A 98 16.72 2.00 -13.40
N MET A 99 15.76 1.65 -12.56
CA MET A 99 15.81 2.00 -11.16
C MET A 99 16.99 1.28 -10.55
N GLU A 100 18.00 2.04 -10.18
CA GLU A 100 19.04 1.55 -9.31
C GLU A 100 18.39 1.15 -7.98
N TRP A 101 18.18 -0.15 -7.81
CA TRP A 101 17.54 -0.70 -6.64
C TRP A 101 18.38 -0.39 -5.40
N LYS A 102 17.98 0.60 -4.65
CA LYS A 102 18.61 0.88 -3.36
C LYS A 102 17.95 0.00 -2.32
N PRO A 103 18.72 -0.81 -1.58
CA PRO A 103 18.14 -1.60 -0.51
C PRO A 103 17.45 -0.68 0.51
N TYR A 104 16.22 -1.01 0.86
CA TYR A 104 15.45 -0.27 1.87
C TYR A 104 16.05 -0.46 3.26
N PHE A 105 16.58 -1.65 3.52
CA PHE A 105 17.32 -1.96 4.73
C PHE A 105 18.81 -1.69 4.49
N GLY A 106 19.46 -0.97 5.40
CA GLY A 106 20.76 -0.32 5.18
C GLY A 106 21.89 -1.21 4.68
N ASP A 107 21.85 -2.51 4.98
CA ASP A 107 22.82 -3.53 4.53
C ASP A 107 22.30 -4.39 3.35
N GLY A 108 21.07 -4.15 2.90
CA GLY A 108 20.45 -4.95 1.84
C GLY A 108 20.03 -6.36 2.25
N VAL A 109 20.06 -6.65 3.54
CA VAL A 109 19.65 -7.96 4.07
C VAL A 109 18.16 -7.94 4.37
N ALA A 110 17.42 -8.86 3.73
CA ALA A 110 16.01 -9.04 4.04
C ALA A 110 15.82 -9.63 5.45
N PRO A 111 14.84 -9.17 6.22
CA PRO A 111 14.54 -9.73 7.53
C PRO A 111 14.08 -11.18 7.43
N GLU A 112 14.40 -12.00 8.41
CA GLU A 112 13.83 -13.33 8.49
C GLU A 112 12.33 -13.25 8.73
N LEU A 113 11.57 -13.99 7.94
CA LEU A 113 10.12 -14.07 8.07
C LEU A 113 9.71 -15.38 8.75
N THR A 114 8.71 -15.29 9.62
CA THR A 114 7.98 -16.48 10.05
C THR A 114 7.21 -17.09 8.87
N LYS A 115 6.83 -18.39 8.95
CA LYS A 115 5.99 -19.04 7.94
C LYS A 115 4.77 -18.15 7.59
N ARG A 116 4.06 -17.67 8.61
CA ARG A 116 2.87 -16.82 8.41
C ARG A 116 3.16 -15.50 7.70
N GLN A 117 4.27 -14.87 7.98
CA GLN A 117 4.67 -13.65 7.28
C GLN A 117 5.04 -13.94 5.83
N ALA A 118 5.74 -15.06 5.56
CA ALA A 118 6.06 -15.48 4.20
C ALA A 118 4.80 -15.81 3.37
N GLU A 119 3.80 -16.46 3.96
CA GLU A 119 2.48 -16.69 3.36
C GLU A 119 1.77 -15.38 3.02
N LEU A 120 1.71 -14.44 3.97
CA LEU A 120 1.06 -13.14 3.78
C LEU A 120 1.78 -12.29 2.74
N TYR A 121 3.09 -12.43 2.61
CA TYR A 121 3.88 -11.75 1.58
C TYR A 121 3.72 -12.42 0.20
N GLY A 122 3.31 -13.68 0.16
CA GLY A 122 3.15 -14.48 -1.06
C GLY A 122 4.43 -15.18 -1.50
N LEU A 123 5.39 -15.41 -0.60
CA LEU A 123 6.62 -16.15 -0.89
C LEU A 123 6.43 -17.67 -0.84
N VAL A 124 5.44 -18.12 -0.09
CA VAL A 124 5.03 -19.52 0.02
C VAL A 124 3.50 -19.62 -0.10
N PRO A 125 2.95 -20.78 -0.53
CA PRO A 125 1.51 -20.99 -0.60
C PRO A 125 0.84 -20.75 0.75
N TYR A 126 -0.37 -20.19 0.72
CA TYR A 126 -1.13 -19.87 1.91
C TYR A 126 -1.92 -21.07 2.40
N GLY A 127 -1.75 -21.43 3.68
CA GLY A 127 -2.58 -22.45 4.34
C GLY A 127 -2.21 -23.90 4.00
N GLU A 128 -1.03 -24.15 3.46
CA GLU A 128 -0.47 -25.51 3.37
C GLU A 128 0.28 -25.81 4.69
N ASP A 129 -0.28 -26.74 5.49
CA ASP A 129 0.35 -27.27 6.71
C ASP A 129 1.37 -28.37 6.38
#